data_4c8f37cf33721a4307bbaafcd5c5533b
#
_entry.id   4c8f37cf33721a4307bbaafcd5c5533b
#
_cell.length_a   1.000
_cell.length_b   1.000
_cell.length_c   1.000
_cell.angle_alpha   90.00
_cell.angle_beta   90.00
_cell.angle_gamma   90.00
#
_symmetry.space_group_name_H-M   'P 1'
#
loop_
_entity.id
_entity.type
_entity.pdbx_description
1 polymer ?
#
loop_
_entity_poly.entity_id
_entity_poly.type
_entity_poly.pdbx_seq_one_letter_code
_entity_poly.pdbx_strand_id
1 'polypeptide(L)'
;KDKLDRHYINANYKQTLANGDSLTYDFSGYHTEWDKDAETYSSTLGKTDVNGRSNNIWAISGSYNTGAHNVMLAYQQSTGNTGYDYGANADGFQSIYLPNSYLSDFNGRGEKSVQAQYNLDFANYGIAGLNWTSAYVYGWDIDTATTDNSKESELFNQVKYTMQDGF
;
A
#
# COMPACT_ATOMS: atom_id res chain seq x y z
N LYS A 1 -7.56 18.14 20.96
CA LYS A 1 -7.73 18.90 19.72
C LYS A 1 -7.02 18.10 18.64
N ASP A 2 -7.75 17.67 17.63
CA ASP A 2 -7.19 16.93 16.52
C ASP A 2 -6.20 17.82 15.79
N LYS A 3 -5.00 17.29 15.54
CA LYS A 3 -3.93 18.03 14.87
C LYS A 3 -3.82 17.68 13.38
N LEU A 4 -4.64 16.74 12.95
CA LEU A 4 -4.58 16.10 11.66
C LEU A 4 -5.97 15.70 11.20
N ASP A 5 -6.36 16.14 10.01
CA ASP A 5 -7.53 15.65 9.30
C ASP A 5 -7.10 14.65 8.21
N ARG A 6 -7.78 13.50 8.16
CA ARG A 6 -7.49 12.46 7.18
C ARG A 6 -8.76 11.95 6.54
N HIS A 7 -8.76 11.91 5.22
CA HIS A 7 -9.82 11.35 4.40
C HIS A 7 -9.30 10.16 3.62
N TYR A 8 -10.08 9.08 3.60
CA TYR A 8 -9.79 7.88 2.83
C TYR A 8 -10.90 7.61 1.82
N ILE A 9 -10.51 7.24 0.63
CA ILE A 9 -11.41 6.77 -0.42
C ILE A 9 -10.90 5.46 -1.01
N ASN A 10 -11.81 4.53 -1.23
CA ASN A 10 -11.55 3.30 -1.99
C ASN A 10 -12.69 3.06 -2.98
N ALA A 11 -12.34 2.63 -4.18
CA ALA A 11 -13.27 2.16 -5.19
C ALA A 11 -12.68 0.92 -5.86
N ASN A 12 -13.48 -0.14 -5.94
CA ASN A 12 -13.07 -1.36 -6.63
C ASN A 12 -14.15 -1.83 -7.60
N TYR A 13 -13.71 -2.51 -8.66
CA TYR A 13 -14.58 -3.08 -9.65
C TYR A 13 -14.05 -4.43 -10.11
N LYS A 14 -14.91 -5.44 -10.11
CA LYS A 14 -14.61 -6.78 -10.60
C LYS A 14 -15.41 -7.08 -11.85
N GLN A 15 -14.71 -7.46 -12.90
CA GLN A 15 -15.27 -7.91 -14.17
C GLN A 15 -15.04 -9.41 -14.34
N THR A 16 -16.12 -10.16 -14.56
CA THR A 16 -16.03 -11.59 -14.91
C THR A 16 -16.00 -11.72 -16.42
N LEU A 17 -15.05 -12.48 -16.94
CA LEU A 17 -14.87 -12.74 -18.36
C LEU A 17 -15.66 -13.98 -18.77
N ALA A 18 -15.92 -14.12 -20.09
CA ALA A 18 -16.72 -15.21 -20.64
C ALA A 18 -16.13 -16.61 -20.42
N ASN A 19 -14.81 -16.71 -20.24
CA ASN A 19 -14.08 -17.94 -19.94
C ASN A 19 -14.07 -18.31 -18.44
N GLY A 20 -14.72 -17.51 -17.57
CA GLY A 20 -14.74 -17.71 -16.13
C GLY A 20 -13.61 -17.01 -15.38
N ASP A 21 -12.63 -16.44 -16.06
CA ASP A 21 -11.58 -15.60 -15.46
C ASP A 21 -12.15 -14.27 -14.96
N SER A 22 -11.38 -13.54 -14.19
CA SER A 22 -11.80 -12.21 -13.73
C SER A 22 -10.67 -11.19 -13.74
N LEU A 23 -11.05 -9.94 -14.02
CA LEU A 23 -10.24 -8.75 -13.82
C LEU A 23 -10.78 -7.98 -12.64
N THR A 24 -9.89 -7.55 -11.75
CA THR A 24 -10.24 -6.68 -10.63
C THR A 24 -9.42 -5.40 -10.73
N TYR A 25 -10.09 -4.27 -10.61
CA TYR A 25 -9.47 -2.94 -10.57
C TYR A 25 -9.73 -2.33 -9.21
N ASP A 26 -8.73 -1.72 -8.62
CA ASP A 26 -8.84 -1.01 -7.35
C ASP A 26 -8.18 0.35 -7.44
N PHE A 27 -8.82 1.34 -6.83
CA PHE A 27 -8.28 2.66 -6.56
C PHE A 27 -8.44 2.96 -5.07
N SER A 28 -7.37 3.36 -4.42
CA SER A 28 -7.36 3.78 -3.02
C SER A 28 -6.57 5.07 -2.86
N GLY A 29 -6.99 5.92 -1.93
CA GLY A 29 -6.27 7.16 -1.67
C GLY A 29 -6.54 7.74 -0.30
N TYR A 30 -5.54 8.44 0.23
CA TYR A 30 -5.62 9.23 1.44
C TYR A 30 -5.28 10.69 1.13
N HIS A 31 -6.07 11.59 1.67
CA HIS A 31 -5.74 13.00 1.81
C HIS A 31 -5.54 13.29 3.29
N THR A 32 -4.41 13.87 3.64
CA THR A 32 -4.06 14.22 5.00
C THR A 32 -3.68 15.69 5.06
N GLU A 33 -4.28 16.45 5.96
CA GLU A 33 -4.00 17.86 6.19
C GLU A 33 -3.69 18.09 7.67
N TRP A 34 -2.62 18.82 7.96
CA TRP A 34 -2.20 19.19 9.29
C TRP A 34 -2.74 20.57 9.67
N ASP A 35 -3.30 20.69 10.87
CA ASP A 35 -3.74 21.96 11.42
C ASP A 35 -2.59 22.98 11.48
N LYS A 36 -2.95 24.27 11.41
CA LYS A 36 -1.99 25.39 11.43
C LYS A 36 -1.15 25.49 12.70
N ASP A 37 -1.58 24.89 13.78
CA ASP A 37 -0.89 24.89 15.08
C ASP A 37 -0.33 23.49 15.44
N ALA A 38 -0.16 22.61 14.47
CA ALA A 38 0.31 21.26 14.70
C ALA A 38 1.84 21.23 14.82
N GLU A 39 2.32 20.86 15.99
CA GLU A 39 3.70 20.43 16.19
C GLU A 39 3.71 18.90 16.28
N THR A 40 4.42 18.22 15.37
CA THR A 40 4.58 16.77 15.47
C THR A 40 6.03 16.34 15.39
N TYR A 41 6.29 15.20 16.01
CA TYR A 41 7.48 14.42 15.73
C TYR A 41 7.17 13.47 14.58
N SER A 42 7.67 13.75 13.41
CA SER A 42 7.74 12.75 12.35
C SER A 42 8.97 11.90 12.58
N SER A 43 8.80 10.59 12.63
CA SER A 43 9.92 9.64 12.72
C SER A 43 10.85 9.71 11.52
N THR A 44 10.33 10.20 10.39
CA THR A 44 11.06 10.28 9.10
C THR A 44 11.75 11.64 8.91
N LEU A 45 11.24 12.71 9.49
CA LEU A 45 11.72 14.08 9.26
C LEU A 45 12.33 14.74 10.50
N GLY A 46 12.36 14.05 11.65
CA GLY A 46 12.74 14.64 12.90
C GLY A 46 11.69 15.62 13.43
N LYS A 47 12.07 16.53 14.35
CA LYS A 47 11.18 17.58 14.84
C LYS A 47 10.95 18.58 13.70
N THR A 48 9.81 18.47 13.02
CA THR A 48 9.46 19.33 11.90
C THR A 48 8.19 20.08 12.21
N ASP A 49 8.19 21.34 11.90
CA ASP A 49 6.99 22.15 11.79
C ASP A 49 6.15 21.62 10.61
N VAL A 50 5.05 20.94 10.90
CA VAL A 50 4.11 20.42 9.91
C VAL A 50 2.91 21.32 9.69
N ASN A 51 2.92 22.50 10.28
CA ASN A 51 1.89 23.51 10.24
C ASN A 51 1.40 23.76 8.80
N GLY A 52 0.11 23.51 8.54
CA GLY A 52 -0.51 23.70 7.24
C GLY A 52 0.06 22.83 6.12
N ARG A 53 0.75 21.74 6.45
CA ARG A 53 1.24 20.77 5.46
C ARG A 53 0.18 19.74 5.11
N SER A 54 0.27 19.24 3.91
CA SER A 54 -0.63 18.22 3.40
C SER A 54 0.13 17.13 2.65
N ASN A 55 -0.47 15.94 2.65
CA ASN A 55 -0.01 14.80 1.86
C ASN A 55 -1.21 14.16 1.15
N ASN A 56 -1.00 13.79 -0.11
CA ASN A 56 -1.91 12.96 -0.86
C ASN A 56 -1.16 11.69 -1.28
N ILE A 57 -1.63 10.53 -0.85
CA ILE A 57 -1.10 9.25 -1.30
C ILE A 57 -2.23 8.44 -1.92
N TRP A 58 -1.99 7.91 -3.10
CA TRP A 58 -2.98 7.13 -3.83
C TRP A 58 -2.33 5.99 -4.58
N ALA A 59 -3.13 4.96 -4.83
CA ALA A 59 -2.71 3.80 -5.60
C ALA A 59 -3.81 3.33 -6.54
N ILE A 60 -3.40 2.79 -7.66
CA ILE A 60 -4.24 2.06 -8.59
C ILE A 60 -3.64 0.67 -8.80
N SER A 61 -4.48 -0.35 -8.82
CA SER A 61 -4.05 -1.71 -9.13
C SER A 61 -5.02 -2.41 -10.06
N GLY A 62 -4.48 -3.37 -10.80
CA GLY A 62 -5.25 -4.29 -11.61
C GLY A 62 -4.76 -5.72 -11.38
N SER A 63 -5.68 -6.66 -11.19
CA SER A 63 -5.35 -8.07 -11.07
C SER A 63 -6.15 -8.94 -12.02
N TYR A 64 -5.48 -9.98 -12.54
CA TYR A 64 -6.06 -11.00 -13.38
C TYR A 64 -6.06 -12.33 -12.66
N ASN A 65 -7.24 -12.94 -12.55
CA ASN A 65 -7.42 -14.24 -11.93
C ASN A 65 -7.81 -15.26 -12.99
N THR A 66 -7.03 -16.32 -13.11
CA THR A 66 -7.28 -17.44 -14.02
C THR A 66 -6.93 -18.77 -13.35
N GLY A 67 -7.95 -19.60 -13.09
CA GLY A 67 -7.77 -20.86 -12.37
C GLY A 67 -7.09 -20.68 -11.01
N ALA A 68 -5.93 -21.33 -10.83
CA ALA A 68 -5.12 -21.26 -9.63
C ALA A 68 -4.25 -20.00 -9.50
N HIS A 69 -4.19 -19.18 -10.55
CA HIS A 69 -3.23 -18.10 -10.68
C HIS A 69 -3.88 -16.72 -10.50
N ASN A 70 -3.20 -15.83 -9.76
CA ASN A 70 -3.53 -14.42 -9.71
C ASN A 70 -2.26 -13.61 -9.99
N VAL A 71 -2.35 -12.67 -10.91
CA VAL A 71 -1.29 -11.68 -11.20
C VAL A 71 -1.82 -10.30 -10.94
N MET A 72 -1.12 -9.49 -10.15
CA MET A 72 -1.48 -8.11 -9.85
C MET A 72 -0.33 -7.18 -10.23
N LEU A 73 -0.68 -6.04 -10.82
CA LEU A 73 0.19 -4.89 -10.99
C LEU A 73 -0.41 -3.70 -10.27
N ALA A 74 0.43 -2.94 -9.56
CA ALA A 74 0.00 -1.74 -8.85
C ALA A 74 0.98 -0.59 -9.08
N TYR A 75 0.45 0.64 -9.04
CA TYR A 75 1.20 1.88 -8.99
C TYR A 75 0.71 2.71 -7.83
N GLN A 76 1.64 3.30 -7.08
CA GLN A 76 1.36 4.17 -5.94
C GLN A 76 2.18 5.44 -6.04
N GLN A 77 1.62 6.56 -5.59
CA GLN A 77 2.31 7.84 -5.56
C GLN A 77 1.92 8.63 -4.31
N SER A 78 2.94 9.20 -3.66
CA SER A 78 2.81 10.15 -2.57
C SER A 78 3.20 11.55 -3.06
N THR A 79 2.31 12.52 -2.85
CA THR A 79 2.50 13.92 -3.26
C THR A 79 2.16 14.85 -2.11
N GLY A 80 2.73 16.06 -2.14
CA GLY A 80 2.51 17.06 -1.09
C GLY A 80 3.82 17.62 -0.57
N ASN A 81 3.74 18.41 0.48
CA ASN A 81 4.90 19.05 1.11
C ASN A 81 5.37 18.31 2.38
N THR A 82 4.81 17.13 2.64
CA THR A 82 5.24 16.17 3.67
C THR A 82 5.01 14.74 3.18
N GLY A 83 5.67 13.74 3.79
CA GLY A 83 5.34 12.32 3.62
C GLY A 83 4.03 11.97 4.33
N TYR A 84 3.53 10.75 4.09
CA TYR A 84 2.39 10.23 4.84
C TYR A 84 2.79 10.00 6.30
N ASP A 85 1.99 10.48 7.23
CA ASP A 85 2.18 10.30 8.66
C ASP A 85 0.98 9.55 9.23
N TYR A 86 1.25 8.55 10.06
CA TYR A 86 0.20 7.72 10.67
C TYR A 86 -0.60 8.44 11.76
N GLY A 87 -0.08 9.58 12.22
CA GLY A 87 -0.64 10.34 13.33
C GLY A 87 -0.27 9.74 14.69
N ALA A 88 0.07 10.59 15.66
CA ALA A 88 0.22 10.17 17.05
C ALA A 88 -1.18 9.97 17.66
N ASN A 89 -1.44 8.82 18.29
CA ASN A 89 -2.72 8.45 18.90
C ASN A 89 -3.91 8.34 17.92
N ALA A 90 -3.68 7.94 16.66
CA ALA A 90 -4.76 7.56 15.78
C ALA A 90 -5.52 6.37 16.38
N ASP A 91 -6.85 6.43 16.40
CA ASP A 91 -7.69 5.31 16.79
C ASP A 91 -7.48 4.14 15.82
N GLY A 92 -6.87 3.07 16.34
CA GLY A 92 -6.45 1.95 15.52
C GLY A 92 -4.97 2.06 15.13
N PHE A 93 -4.38 0.93 14.87
CA PHE A 93 -2.96 0.76 14.58
C PHE A 93 -2.48 1.68 13.44
N GLN A 94 -1.19 2.00 13.48
CA GLN A 94 -0.46 2.64 12.40
C GLN A 94 -0.50 1.73 11.15
N SER A 95 -1.53 1.87 10.32
CA SER A 95 -1.72 1.06 9.13
C SER A 95 -2.11 1.94 7.94
N ILE A 96 -1.73 1.48 6.77
CA ILE A 96 -2.11 2.05 5.49
C ILE A 96 -2.75 0.97 4.63
N TYR A 97 -3.90 1.26 4.02
CA TYR A 97 -4.63 0.32 3.17
C TYR A 97 -4.34 0.60 1.69
N LEU A 98 -3.09 0.38 1.30
CA LEU A 98 -2.60 0.53 -0.07
C LEU A 98 -1.90 -0.77 -0.51
N PRO A 99 -1.90 -1.09 -1.81
CA PRO A 99 -1.37 -2.36 -2.31
C PRO A 99 0.15 -2.51 -2.13
N ASN A 100 0.92 -1.42 -2.15
CA ASN A 100 2.38 -1.43 -2.06
C ASN A 100 2.88 -1.38 -0.61
N SER A 101 2.16 -1.99 0.32
CA SER A 101 2.51 -2.00 1.74
C SER A 101 2.84 -3.42 2.20
N TYR A 102 4.10 -3.66 2.54
CA TYR A 102 4.61 -4.90 3.12
C TYR A 102 5.47 -4.60 4.35
N LEU A 103 6.79 -4.67 4.26
CA LEU A 103 7.71 -4.24 5.30
C LEU A 103 7.89 -2.72 5.25
N SER A 104 8.08 -2.15 4.06
CA SER A 104 7.94 -0.72 3.79
C SER A 104 6.54 -0.41 3.26
N ASP A 105 6.03 0.79 3.53
CA ASP A 105 4.76 1.27 3.01
C ASP A 105 4.90 2.14 1.75
N PHE A 106 6.13 2.39 1.30
CA PHE A 106 6.44 3.19 0.11
C PHE A 106 5.68 4.52 0.11
N ASN A 107 5.73 5.21 1.24
CA ASN A 107 4.92 6.41 1.52
C ASN A 107 5.74 7.68 1.80
N GLY A 108 7.00 7.68 1.44
CA GLY A 108 7.89 8.82 1.56
C GLY A 108 7.38 10.03 0.77
N ARG A 109 7.89 11.21 1.11
CA ARG A 109 7.54 12.44 0.37
C ARG A 109 8.03 12.32 -1.07
N GLY A 110 7.15 12.62 -2.04
CA GLY A 110 7.45 12.57 -3.47
C GLY A 110 7.52 11.16 -4.06
N GLU A 111 7.49 10.15 -3.22
CA GLU A 111 7.73 8.77 -3.61
C GLU A 111 6.69 8.24 -4.59
N LYS A 112 7.21 7.52 -5.56
CA LYS A 112 6.45 6.71 -6.52
C LYS A 112 6.88 5.26 -6.39
N SER A 113 5.95 4.33 -6.49
CA SER A 113 6.27 2.90 -6.46
C SER A 113 5.44 2.07 -7.41
N VAL A 114 6.01 0.97 -7.87
CA VAL A 114 5.33 -0.05 -8.66
C VAL A 114 5.47 -1.40 -7.98
N GLN A 115 4.44 -2.23 -8.13
CA GLN A 115 4.43 -3.59 -7.62
C GLN A 115 4.03 -4.56 -8.72
N ALA A 116 4.70 -5.72 -8.76
CA ALA A 116 4.24 -6.91 -9.45
C ALA A 116 4.07 -8.02 -8.41
N GLN A 117 2.89 -8.62 -8.34
CA GLN A 117 2.57 -9.71 -7.42
C GLN A 117 2.04 -10.90 -8.20
N TYR A 118 2.46 -12.08 -7.76
CA TYR A 118 1.92 -13.35 -8.20
C TYR A 118 1.43 -14.17 -7.00
N ASN A 119 0.25 -14.74 -7.11
CA ASN A 119 -0.29 -15.68 -6.15
C ASN A 119 -0.68 -16.99 -6.84
N LEU A 120 -0.32 -18.12 -6.21
CA LEU A 120 -0.67 -19.46 -6.64
C LEU A 120 -1.46 -20.16 -5.54
N ASP A 121 -2.67 -20.62 -5.90
CA ASP A 121 -3.50 -21.50 -5.06
C ASP A 121 -3.25 -22.96 -5.45
N PHE A 122 -2.72 -23.74 -4.52
CA PHE A 122 -2.40 -25.15 -4.74
C PHE A 122 -3.61 -26.08 -4.64
N ALA A 123 -4.83 -25.57 -4.42
CA ALA A 123 -6.04 -26.41 -4.37
C ALA A 123 -6.23 -27.20 -5.68
N ASN A 124 -5.95 -26.56 -6.83
CA ASN A 124 -6.02 -27.23 -8.14
C ASN A 124 -4.92 -28.28 -8.36
N TYR A 125 -3.92 -28.34 -7.50
CA TYR A 125 -2.83 -29.32 -7.49
C TYR A 125 -2.97 -30.35 -6.35
N GLY A 126 -4.15 -30.42 -5.72
CA GLY A 126 -4.47 -31.39 -4.68
C GLY A 126 -4.09 -31.00 -3.26
N ILE A 127 -3.62 -29.77 -3.02
CA ILE A 127 -3.25 -29.27 -1.70
C ILE A 127 -4.14 -28.08 -1.34
N ALA A 128 -5.38 -28.38 -0.91
CA ALA A 128 -6.34 -27.36 -0.50
C ALA A 128 -5.80 -26.56 0.71
N GLY A 129 -5.99 -25.24 0.67
CA GLY A 129 -5.55 -24.33 1.73
C GLY A 129 -4.10 -23.88 1.64
N LEU A 130 -3.28 -24.46 0.74
CA LEU A 130 -1.91 -23.99 0.51
C LEU A 130 -1.90 -22.87 -0.56
N ASN A 131 -1.28 -21.75 -0.22
CA ASN A 131 -1.09 -20.60 -1.12
C ASN A 131 0.36 -20.13 -1.06
N TRP A 132 0.90 -19.73 -2.21
CA TRP A 132 2.16 -19.04 -2.31
C TRP A 132 1.95 -17.66 -2.93
N THR A 133 2.51 -16.63 -2.29
CA THR A 133 2.51 -15.27 -2.80
C THR A 133 3.95 -14.79 -2.93
N SER A 134 4.28 -14.23 -4.07
CA SER A 134 5.53 -13.53 -4.33
C SER A 134 5.23 -12.14 -4.86
N ALA A 135 5.85 -11.12 -4.29
CA ALA A 135 5.67 -9.73 -4.71
C ALA A 135 7.01 -9.01 -4.75
N TYR A 136 7.21 -8.18 -5.76
CA TYR A 136 8.32 -7.27 -5.86
C TYR A 136 7.80 -5.84 -5.93
N VAL A 137 8.30 -4.98 -5.05
CA VAL A 137 7.97 -3.55 -5.01
C VAL A 137 9.25 -2.76 -5.24
N TYR A 138 9.16 -1.72 -6.05
CA TYR A 138 10.24 -0.78 -6.31
C TYR A 138 9.75 0.65 -6.20
N GLY A 139 10.40 1.45 -5.35
CA GLY A 139 10.13 2.86 -5.10
C GLY A 139 11.28 3.75 -5.56
N TRP A 140 10.94 4.94 -6.02
CA TRP A 140 11.88 5.98 -6.47
C TRP A 140 11.34 7.39 -6.21
N ASP A 141 12.16 8.41 -6.46
CA ASP A 141 11.87 9.82 -6.22
C ASP A 141 11.56 10.12 -4.74
N ILE A 142 12.22 9.42 -3.81
CA ILE A 142 12.00 9.62 -2.38
C ILE A 142 12.78 10.83 -1.92
N ASP A 143 12.08 11.87 -1.48
CA ASP A 143 12.67 13.06 -0.88
C ASP A 143 12.99 12.81 0.59
N THR A 144 14.27 12.82 0.93
CA THR A 144 14.76 12.74 2.31
C THR A 144 15.37 14.07 2.75
N ALA A 145 15.79 14.16 4.01
CA ALA A 145 16.48 15.34 4.53
C ALA A 145 17.84 15.61 3.86
N THR A 146 18.42 14.62 3.18
CA THR A 146 19.77 14.67 2.61
C THR A 146 19.84 14.48 1.09
N THR A 147 18.78 13.96 0.47
CA THR A 147 18.73 13.65 -0.96
C THR A 147 17.31 13.64 -1.49
N ASP A 148 17.11 14.06 -2.74
CA ASP A 148 15.81 14.21 -3.41
C ASP A 148 15.50 13.04 -4.36
N ASN A 149 16.32 11.99 -4.43
CA ASN A 149 16.17 10.89 -5.40
C ASN A 149 16.54 9.54 -4.79
N SER A 150 16.16 9.32 -3.54
CA SER A 150 16.36 8.01 -2.92
C SER A 150 15.47 6.95 -3.57
N LYS A 151 15.87 5.70 -3.42
CA LYS A 151 15.19 4.53 -3.96
C LYS A 151 15.11 3.45 -2.91
N GLU A 152 14.04 2.67 -2.94
CA GLU A 152 13.92 1.45 -2.14
C GLU A 152 13.33 0.32 -2.95
N SER A 153 13.55 -0.91 -2.51
CA SER A 153 12.90 -2.07 -3.12
C SER A 153 12.73 -3.18 -2.11
N GLU A 154 11.70 -3.97 -2.31
CA GLU A 154 11.39 -5.10 -1.45
C GLU A 154 10.97 -6.31 -2.29
N LEU A 155 11.49 -7.49 -1.92
CA LEU A 155 11.04 -8.78 -2.42
C LEU A 155 10.35 -9.52 -1.29
N PHE A 156 9.06 -9.72 -1.40
CA PHE A 156 8.24 -10.43 -0.44
C PHE A 156 7.90 -11.83 -0.97
N ASN A 157 8.04 -12.84 -0.11
CA ASN A 157 7.58 -14.20 -0.39
C ASN A 157 6.87 -14.75 0.85
N GLN A 158 5.70 -15.32 0.65
CA GLN A 158 4.91 -15.95 1.69
C GLN A 158 4.37 -17.28 1.19
N VAL A 159 4.50 -18.31 2.01
CA VAL A 159 3.74 -19.56 1.90
C VAL A 159 2.78 -19.64 3.08
N LYS A 160 1.49 -19.73 2.79
CA LYS A 160 0.43 -19.82 3.81
C LYS A 160 -0.34 -21.11 3.63
N TYR A 161 -0.50 -21.84 4.71
CA TYR A 161 -1.38 -23.01 4.75
C TYR A 161 -2.53 -22.75 5.73
N THR A 162 -3.76 -22.89 5.25
CA THR A 162 -4.98 -22.77 6.05
C THR A 162 -5.59 -24.16 6.18
N MET A 163 -5.63 -24.70 7.40
CA MET A 163 -6.25 -25.99 7.66
C MET A 163 -7.74 -25.93 7.29
N GLN A 164 -8.21 -26.92 6.53
CA GLN A 164 -9.57 -26.95 6.02
C GLN A 164 -10.55 -27.54 7.05
N ASP A 165 -10.06 -28.42 7.91
CA ASP A 165 -10.84 -29.04 8.99
C ASP A 165 -10.28 -28.58 10.33
N GLY A 166 -11.11 -27.90 11.12
CA GLY A 166 -10.81 -27.60 12.52
C GLY A 166 -10.90 -28.88 13.36
N PHE A 167 -10.03 -29.02 14.37
CA PHE A 167 -10.17 -30.00 15.41
C PHE A 167 -11.34 -29.65 16.32
#